data_4bc3f08a8a16e67a1d4ee891cdbb9784
#
_entry.id   4bc3f08a8a16e67a1d4ee891cdbb9784
#
_cell.length_a   1.000
_cell.length_b   1.000
_cell.length_c   1.000
_cell.angle_alpha   90.00
_cell.angle_beta   90.00
_cell.angle_gamma   90.00
#
_symmetry.space_group_name_H-M   'P 1'
#
loop_
_entity.id
_entity.type
_entity.pdbx_description
1 polymer ?
#
loop_
_entity_poly.entity_id
_entity_poly.type
_entity_poly.pdbx_seq_one_letter_code
_entity_poly.pdbx_strand_id
1 'polypeptide(L)'
;ERTTVRDLAGAVGIQSGSIFHHFKSKDEILRSVMEETIIYNTALMHAALAEANTLQERVLALIRCELQSIMGGTGEAMGVLVYEWRSLSDDGRTYILGLRDTYEQIWLDVLEEARAAGYFKADPFIIRRFLTGALSWSTTWFRPEGPMSLDQLAHEALSLVIKDS
;
A
#
# COMPACT_ATOMS: atom_id res chain seq x y z
N GLU A 1 -17.19 -7.80 -13.06
CA GLU A 1 -17.05 -7.00 -14.31
C GLU A 1 -15.57 -6.98 -14.69
N ARG A 2 -15.23 -7.20 -15.95
CA ARG A 2 -13.83 -7.21 -16.39
C ARG A 2 -13.37 -5.77 -16.60
N THR A 3 -12.32 -5.35 -15.89
CA THR A 3 -11.67 -4.05 -16.11
C THR A 3 -11.24 -3.89 -17.57
N THR A 4 -11.69 -2.84 -18.20
CA THR A 4 -11.35 -2.55 -19.60
C THR A 4 -10.08 -1.70 -19.69
N VAL A 5 -9.44 -1.67 -20.87
CA VAL A 5 -8.29 -0.78 -21.13
C VAL A 5 -8.68 0.71 -20.96
N ARG A 6 -9.95 1.04 -21.16
CA ARG A 6 -10.46 2.40 -20.95
C ARG A 6 -10.51 2.77 -19.46
N ASP A 7 -10.87 1.81 -18.60
CA ASP A 7 -10.88 2.00 -17.14
C ASP A 7 -9.45 2.18 -16.61
N LEU A 8 -8.50 1.40 -17.16
CA LEU A 8 -7.07 1.55 -16.85
C LEU A 8 -6.51 2.90 -17.32
N ALA A 9 -6.92 3.36 -18.53
CA ALA A 9 -6.54 4.67 -19.05
C ALA A 9 -7.01 5.80 -18.14
N GLY A 10 -8.25 5.70 -17.64
CA GLY A 10 -8.81 6.65 -16.68
C GLY A 10 -8.02 6.68 -15.38
N ALA A 11 -7.66 5.53 -14.85
CA ALA A 11 -6.89 5.40 -13.58
C ALA A 11 -5.49 6.03 -13.65
N VAL A 12 -4.84 6.02 -14.83
CA VAL A 12 -3.52 6.65 -15.04
C VAL A 12 -3.57 8.04 -15.66
N GLY A 13 -4.77 8.61 -15.88
CA GLY A 13 -4.95 9.96 -16.43
C GLY A 13 -4.56 10.12 -17.91
N ILE A 14 -4.49 9.03 -18.68
CA ILE A 14 -4.11 9.01 -20.09
C ILE A 14 -5.34 8.82 -20.97
N GLN A 15 -5.45 9.58 -22.08
CA GLN A 15 -6.52 9.35 -23.05
C GLN A 15 -6.42 7.95 -23.66
N SER A 16 -7.51 7.19 -23.67
CA SER A 16 -7.56 5.79 -24.09
C SER A 16 -6.98 5.49 -25.49
N GLY A 17 -7.00 6.46 -26.40
CA GLY A 17 -6.38 6.34 -27.72
C GLY A 17 -4.85 6.40 -27.72
N SER A 18 -4.25 7.09 -26.74
CA SER A 18 -2.79 7.24 -26.62
C SER A 18 -2.14 6.01 -25.98
N ILE A 19 -2.86 5.25 -25.15
CA ILE A 19 -2.34 4.04 -24.47
C ILE A 19 -1.82 3.01 -25.49
N PHE A 20 -2.56 2.75 -26.56
CA PHE A 20 -2.16 1.75 -27.57
C PHE A 20 -0.93 2.12 -28.38
N HIS A 21 -0.50 3.40 -28.34
CA HIS A 21 0.77 3.81 -28.94
C HIS A 21 1.98 3.54 -28.06
N HIS A 22 1.79 3.41 -26.74
CA HIS A 22 2.85 3.24 -25.75
C HIS A 22 2.96 1.81 -25.21
N PHE A 23 1.85 1.06 -25.19
CA PHE A 23 1.79 -0.30 -24.62
C PHE A 23 1.29 -1.31 -25.66
N LYS A 24 1.96 -2.44 -25.77
CA LYS A 24 1.66 -3.49 -26.75
C LYS A 24 0.55 -4.45 -26.31
N SER A 25 0.25 -4.49 -24.99
CA SER A 25 -0.72 -5.43 -24.43
C SER A 25 -1.36 -4.89 -23.15
N LYS A 26 -2.51 -5.47 -22.75
CA LYS A 26 -3.16 -5.21 -21.47
C LYS A 26 -2.22 -5.59 -20.30
N ASP A 27 -1.46 -6.67 -20.43
CA ASP A 27 -0.47 -7.13 -19.43
C ASP A 27 0.59 -6.06 -19.18
N GLU A 28 1.12 -5.45 -20.24
CA GLU A 28 2.14 -4.40 -20.13
C GLU A 28 1.59 -3.15 -19.43
N ILE A 29 0.34 -2.75 -19.73
CA ILE A 29 -0.33 -1.64 -19.04
C ILE A 29 -0.50 -1.95 -17.55
N LEU A 30 -1.04 -3.13 -17.24
CA LEU A 30 -1.27 -3.57 -15.86
C LEU A 30 0.03 -3.61 -15.07
N ARG A 31 1.07 -4.19 -15.65
CA ARG A 31 2.40 -4.26 -15.04
C ARG A 31 2.96 -2.88 -14.76
N SER A 32 2.89 -1.95 -15.72
CA SER A 32 3.37 -0.57 -15.55
C SER A 32 2.64 0.17 -14.44
N VAL A 33 1.30 0.08 -14.38
CA VAL A 33 0.50 0.71 -13.31
C VAL A 33 0.86 0.15 -11.94
N MET A 34 0.99 -1.17 -11.84
CA MET A 34 1.35 -1.86 -10.60
C MET A 34 2.76 -1.50 -10.14
N GLU A 35 3.72 -1.50 -11.07
CA GLU A 35 5.12 -1.13 -10.83
C GLU A 35 5.21 0.29 -10.30
N GLU A 36 4.66 1.26 -11.02
CA GLU A 36 4.70 2.68 -10.63
C GLU A 36 4.05 2.91 -9.25
N THR A 37 2.92 2.25 -8.99
CA THR A 37 2.22 2.37 -7.71
C THR A 37 3.08 1.83 -6.55
N ILE A 38 3.70 0.66 -6.71
CA ILE A 38 4.53 0.06 -5.66
C ILE A 38 5.81 0.89 -5.45
N ILE A 39 6.47 1.32 -6.52
CA ILE A 39 7.68 2.16 -6.44
C ILE A 39 7.37 3.48 -5.75
N TYR A 40 6.27 4.14 -6.14
CA TYR A 40 5.84 5.40 -5.52
C TYR A 40 5.57 5.23 -4.02
N ASN A 41 4.78 4.23 -3.63
CA ASN A 41 4.46 3.98 -2.23
C ASN A 41 5.71 3.58 -1.42
N THR A 42 6.61 2.80 -2.00
CA THR A 42 7.91 2.45 -1.37
C THR A 42 8.76 3.68 -1.13
N ALA A 43 8.83 4.60 -2.09
CA ALA A 43 9.56 5.86 -1.94
C ALA A 43 8.95 6.76 -0.84
N LEU A 44 7.61 6.84 -0.76
CA LEU A 44 6.91 7.55 0.32
C LEU A 44 7.25 6.97 1.69
N MET A 45 7.27 5.64 1.83
CA MET A 45 7.63 4.98 3.09
C MET A 45 9.07 5.32 3.49
N HIS A 46 10.03 5.25 2.57
CA HIS A 46 11.42 5.62 2.86
C HIS A 46 11.54 7.08 3.32
N ALA A 47 10.86 8.00 2.63
CA ALA A 47 10.87 9.42 3.01
C ALA A 47 10.26 9.63 4.40
N ALA A 48 9.11 9.01 4.69
CA ALA A 48 8.45 9.11 5.99
C ALA A 48 9.28 8.50 7.13
N LEU A 49 9.97 7.38 6.88
CA LEU A 49 10.87 6.77 7.85
C LEU A 49 12.11 7.61 8.13
N ALA A 50 12.62 8.35 7.15
CA ALA A 50 13.76 9.24 7.32
C ALA A 50 13.46 10.44 8.24
N GLU A 51 12.21 10.87 8.31
CA GLU A 51 11.76 11.96 9.19
C GLU A 51 11.40 11.48 10.61
N ALA A 52 11.20 10.17 10.81
CA ALA A 52 10.81 9.60 12.09
C ALA A 52 12.01 9.42 13.02
N ASN A 53 11.91 9.94 14.25
CA ASN A 53 12.99 9.95 15.24
C ASN A 53 12.89 8.81 16.26
N THR A 54 11.69 8.28 16.45
CA THR A 54 11.41 7.18 17.38
C THR A 54 10.84 5.98 16.67
N LEU A 55 10.92 4.83 17.31
CA LEU A 55 10.38 3.60 16.76
C LEU A 55 8.84 3.65 16.62
N GLN A 56 8.16 4.30 17.59
CA GLN A 56 6.72 4.55 17.52
C GLN A 56 6.37 5.43 16.32
N GLU A 57 7.14 6.52 16.09
CA GLU A 57 6.97 7.37 14.91
C GLU A 57 7.21 6.61 13.60
N ARG A 58 8.16 5.68 13.56
CA ARG A 58 8.42 4.84 12.39
C ARG A 58 7.23 3.92 12.08
N VAL A 59 6.66 3.26 13.08
CA VAL A 59 5.45 2.42 12.89
C VAL A 59 4.27 3.30 12.46
N LEU A 60 4.07 4.46 13.09
CA LEU A 60 3.03 5.41 12.72
C LEU A 60 3.18 5.91 11.28
N ALA A 61 4.41 6.21 10.86
CA ALA A 61 4.72 6.64 9.49
C ALA A 61 4.30 5.60 8.46
N LEU A 62 4.58 4.32 8.72
CA LEU A 62 4.16 3.23 7.83
C LEU A 62 2.63 3.07 7.77
N ILE A 63 1.95 3.17 8.92
CA ILE A 63 0.48 3.14 8.99
C ILE A 63 -0.11 4.30 8.17
N ARG A 64 0.42 5.51 8.32
CA ARG A 64 0.00 6.70 7.55
C ARG A 64 0.17 6.48 6.04
N CYS A 65 1.34 6.00 5.61
CA CYS A 65 1.61 5.71 4.20
C CYS A 65 0.62 4.68 3.64
N GLU A 66 0.34 3.62 4.38
CA GLU A 66 -0.62 2.59 3.97
C GLU A 66 -2.03 3.18 3.82
N LEU A 67 -2.52 3.93 4.83
CA LEU A 67 -3.83 4.57 4.78
C LEU A 67 -3.93 5.59 3.64
N GLN A 68 -2.90 6.40 3.42
CA GLN A 68 -2.84 7.35 2.30
C GLN A 68 -2.86 6.64 0.95
N SER A 69 -2.14 5.51 0.83
CA SER A 69 -2.13 4.68 -0.37
C SER A 69 -3.51 4.09 -0.67
N ILE A 70 -4.23 3.63 0.35
CA ILE A 70 -5.53 2.97 0.18
C ILE A 70 -6.65 3.99 -0.07
N MET A 71 -6.62 5.15 0.60
CA MET A 71 -7.70 6.15 0.57
C MET A 71 -7.40 7.35 -0.32
N GLY A 72 -6.16 7.49 -0.76
CA GLY A 72 -5.72 8.59 -1.62
C GLY A 72 -5.88 8.30 -3.10
N GLY A 73 -5.28 9.16 -3.95
CA GLY A 73 -5.34 9.04 -5.41
C GLY A 73 -4.74 7.75 -5.99
N THR A 74 -3.95 7.01 -5.22
CA THR A 74 -3.43 5.67 -5.60
C THR A 74 -4.38 4.53 -5.21
N GLY A 75 -5.47 4.79 -4.50
CA GLY A 75 -6.41 3.77 -4.03
C GLY A 75 -7.07 2.99 -5.16
N GLU A 76 -7.44 3.65 -6.26
CA GLU A 76 -7.96 2.99 -7.46
C GLU A 76 -6.90 2.11 -8.12
N ALA A 77 -5.65 2.56 -8.22
CA ALA A 77 -4.54 1.79 -8.75
C ALA A 77 -4.21 0.58 -7.85
N MET A 78 -4.31 0.72 -6.53
CA MET A 78 -4.18 -0.40 -5.58
C MET A 78 -5.32 -1.41 -5.75
N GLY A 79 -6.54 -0.95 -6.03
CA GLY A 79 -7.66 -1.82 -6.40
C GLY A 79 -7.37 -2.65 -7.65
N VAL A 80 -6.78 -2.05 -8.67
CA VAL A 80 -6.34 -2.75 -9.89
C VAL A 80 -5.33 -3.86 -9.56
N LEU A 81 -4.38 -3.61 -8.65
CA LEU A 81 -3.43 -4.62 -8.16
C LEU A 81 -4.10 -5.87 -7.61
N VAL A 82 -5.16 -5.69 -6.85
CA VAL A 82 -5.86 -6.81 -6.18
C VAL A 82 -6.75 -7.58 -7.16
N TYR A 83 -7.52 -6.85 -7.98
CA TYR A 83 -8.54 -7.47 -8.85
C TYR A 83 -8.00 -8.01 -10.16
N GLU A 84 -6.97 -7.39 -10.72
CA GLU A 84 -6.40 -7.75 -12.03
C GLU A 84 -5.14 -8.61 -11.93
N TRP A 85 -4.72 -9.02 -10.73
CA TRP A 85 -3.56 -9.88 -10.51
C TRP A 85 -3.54 -11.13 -11.41
N ARG A 86 -4.69 -11.75 -11.60
CA ARG A 86 -4.83 -12.96 -12.44
C ARG A 86 -4.69 -12.69 -13.93
N SER A 87 -4.77 -11.43 -14.33
CA SER A 87 -4.64 -10.99 -15.73
C SER A 87 -3.19 -10.78 -16.15
N LEU A 88 -2.25 -10.78 -15.19
CA LEU A 88 -0.81 -10.70 -15.48
C LEU A 88 -0.27 -12.02 -16.03
N SER A 89 0.72 -11.93 -16.93
CA SER A 89 1.57 -13.05 -17.31
C SER A 89 2.38 -13.58 -16.11
N ASP A 90 2.93 -14.79 -16.23
CA ASP A 90 3.77 -15.38 -15.19
C ASP A 90 5.01 -14.53 -14.90
N ASP A 91 5.66 -14.02 -15.95
CA ASP A 91 6.80 -13.11 -15.82
C ASP A 91 6.41 -11.79 -15.17
N GLY A 92 5.26 -11.23 -15.57
CA GLY A 92 4.71 -10.01 -14.96
C GLY A 92 4.40 -10.21 -13.48
N ARG A 93 3.80 -11.33 -13.10
CA ARG A 93 3.54 -11.68 -11.69
C ARG A 93 4.83 -11.81 -10.89
N THR A 94 5.82 -12.52 -11.40
CA THR A 94 7.13 -12.71 -10.74
C THR A 94 7.81 -11.38 -10.50
N TYR A 95 7.79 -10.49 -11.50
CA TYR A 95 8.37 -9.14 -11.38
C TYR A 95 7.67 -8.30 -10.29
N ILE A 96 6.35 -8.24 -10.32
CA ILE A 96 5.57 -7.48 -9.34
C ILE A 96 5.72 -8.05 -7.92
N LEU A 97 5.81 -9.38 -7.77
CA LEU A 97 6.10 -10.01 -6.47
C LEU A 97 7.44 -9.53 -5.91
N GLY A 98 8.50 -9.43 -6.73
CA GLY A 98 9.78 -8.92 -6.27
C GLY A 98 9.72 -7.48 -5.74
N LEU A 99 8.93 -6.61 -6.39
CA LEU A 99 8.70 -5.25 -5.89
C LEU A 99 7.90 -5.24 -4.59
N ARG A 100 6.89 -6.09 -4.48
CA ARG A 100 6.10 -6.25 -3.25
C ARG A 100 6.93 -6.79 -2.10
N ASP A 101 7.83 -7.71 -2.35
CA ASP A 101 8.73 -8.25 -1.32
C ASP A 101 9.59 -7.14 -0.72
N THR A 102 10.11 -6.22 -1.54
CA THR A 102 10.85 -5.04 -1.06
C THR A 102 9.97 -4.14 -0.19
N TYR A 103 8.75 -3.86 -0.62
CA TYR A 103 7.77 -3.08 0.13
C TYR A 103 7.44 -3.74 1.48
N GLU A 104 7.14 -5.03 1.49
CA GLU A 104 6.81 -5.79 2.69
C GLU A 104 8.01 -5.90 3.65
N GLN A 105 9.23 -6.00 3.12
CA GLN A 105 10.44 -6.09 3.96
C GLN A 105 10.64 -4.83 4.82
N ILE A 106 10.33 -3.64 4.29
CA ILE A 106 10.38 -2.38 5.06
C ILE A 106 9.46 -2.45 6.29
N TRP A 107 8.25 -2.97 6.12
CA TRP A 107 7.31 -3.17 7.21
C TRP A 107 7.85 -4.18 8.24
N LEU A 108 8.33 -5.32 7.76
CA LEU A 108 8.82 -6.39 8.64
C LEU A 108 10.04 -5.95 9.43
N ASP A 109 10.96 -5.20 8.85
CA ASP A 109 12.15 -4.68 9.55
C ASP A 109 11.75 -3.76 10.71
N VAL A 110 10.84 -2.81 10.48
CA VAL A 110 10.36 -1.88 11.52
C VAL A 110 9.57 -2.61 12.61
N LEU A 111 8.74 -3.58 12.23
CA LEU A 111 7.98 -4.38 13.20
C LEU A 111 8.88 -5.31 14.01
N GLU A 112 9.94 -5.87 13.42
CA GLU A 112 10.93 -6.67 14.15
C GLU A 112 11.68 -5.82 15.18
N GLU A 113 12.10 -4.60 14.82
CA GLU A 113 12.68 -3.66 15.77
C GLU A 113 11.71 -3.34 16.93
N ALA A 114 10.42 -3.13 16.62
CA ALA A 114 9.40 -2.86 17.63
C ALA A 114 9.18 -4.06 18.55
N ARG A 115 9.19 -5.29 18.03
CA ARG A 115 9.13 -6.51 18.83
C ARG A 115 10.36 -6.65 19.73
N ALA A 116 11.56 -6.42 19.19
CA ALA A 116 12.81 -6.49 19.95
C ALA A 116 12.86 -5.44 21.07
N ALA A 117 12.26 -4.26 20.84
CA ALA A 117 12.11 -3.21 21.86
C ALA A 117 11.00 -3.51 22.89
N GLY A 118 10.25 -4.60 22.74
CA GLY A 118 9.24 -5.05 23.72
C GLY A 118 7.85 -4.43 23.56
N TYR A 119 7.58 -3.69 22.48
CA TYR A 119 6.25 -3.08 22.27
C TYR A 119 5.14 -4.11 22.08
N PHE A 120 5.45 -5.27 21.55
CA PHE A 120 4.54 -6.41 21.44
C PHE A 120 5.32 -7.74 21.41
N LYS A 121 4.60 -8.87 21.62
CA LYS A 121 5.20 -10.21 21.65
C LYS A 121 4.88 -11.06 20.42
N ALA A 122 3.87 -10.67 19.65
CA ALA A 122 3.41 -11.42 18.50
C ALA A 122 4.48 -11.44 17.39
N ASP A 123 4.37 -12.40 16.49
CA ASP A 123 5.21 -12.49 15.30
C ASP A 123 4.97 -11.26 14.38
N PRO A 124 6.02 -10.52 13.96
CA PRO A 124 5.90 -9.36 13.08
C PRO A 124 5.15 -9.64 11.78
N PHE A 125 5.34 -10.82 11.20
CA PHE A 125 4.62 -11.24 10.01
C PHE A 125 3.11 -11.32 10.28
N ILE A 126 2.70 -11.87 11.42
CA ILE A 126 1.29 -11.95 11.81
C ILE A 126 0.71 -10.56 12.06
N ILE A 127 1.43 -9.71 12.82
CA ILE A 127 1.03 -8.30 13.03
C ILE A 127 0.83 -7.59 11.69
N ARG A 128 1.78 -7.74 10.76
CA ARG A 128 1.68 -7.13 9.43
C ARG A 128 0.42 -7.60 8.69
N ARG A 129 0.09 -8.89 8.71
CA ARG A 129 -1.12 -9.43 8.05
C ARG A 129 -2.41 -8.88 8.66
N PHE A 130 -2.49 -8.79 9.98
CA PHE A 130 -3.65 -8.18 10.65
C PHE A 130 -3.76 -6.68 10.37
N LEU A 131 -2.64 -5.94 10.40
CA LEU A 131 -2.62 -4.52 10.04
C LEU A 131 -3.10 -4.30 8.61
N THR A 132 -2.56 -5.02 7.64
CA THR A 132 -3.00 -4.92 6.24
C THR A 132 -4.52 -5.14 6.12
N GLY A 133 -5.04 -6.17 6.78
CA GLY A 133 -6.48 -6.46 6.76
C GLY A 133 -7.31 -5.34 7.39
N ALA A 134 -6.92 -4.88 8.58
CA ALA A 134 -7.63 -3.83 9.31
C ALA A 134 -7.61 -2.49 8.56
N LEU A 135 -6.43 -2.08 8.07
CA LEU A 135 -6.28 -0.82 7.33
C LEU A 135 -7.05 -0.88 5.99
N SER A 136 -6.97 -1.99 5.26
CA SER A 136 -7.74 -2.15 4.02
C SER A 136 -9.25 -2.15 4.26
N TRP A 137 -9.71 -2.76 5.35
CA TRP A 137 -11.13 -2.78 5.70
C TRP A 137 -11.67 -1.39 6.08
N SER A 138 -10.82 -0.45 6.48
CA SER A 138 -11.22 0.91 6.81
C SER A 138 -11.90 1.64 5.64
N THR A 139 -11.61 1.27 4.39
CA THR A 139 -12.28 1.80 3.20
C THR A 139 -13.80 1.58 3.19
N THR A 140 -14.31 0.61 3.95
CA THR A 140 -15.74 0.28 4.00
C THR A 140 -16.54 1.16 4.97
N TRP A 141 -15.88 1.74 5.98
CA TRP A 141 -16.55 2.47 7.05
C TRP A 141 -15.98 3.85 7.37
N PHE A 142 -14.69 4.10 7.08
CA PHE A 142 -14.08 5.42 7.28
C PHE A 142 -14.65 6.42 6.27
N ARG A 143 -14.94 7.62 6.76
CA ARG A 143 -15.44 8.73 5.95
C ARG A 143 -14.48 9.91 6.08
N PRO A 144 -13.80 10.33 4.99
CA PRO A 144 -12.89 11.47 5.02
C PRO A 144 -13.54 12.78 5.52
N GLU A 145 -14.82 12.96 5.20
CA GLU A 145 -15.65 14.11 5.64
C GLU A 145 -16.19 13.97 7.07
N GLY A 146 -15.87 12.87 7.74
CA GLY A 146 -16.35 12.56 9.08
C GLY A 146 -15.60 13.31 10.19
N PRO A 147 -15.98 13.07 11.46
CA PRO A 147 -15.35 13.74 12.61
C PRO A 147 -13.91 13.28 12.88
N MET A 148 -13.49 12.13 12.33
CA MET A 148 -12.15 11.55 12.51
C MET A 148 -11.32 11.82 11.27
N SER A 149 -10.13 12.44 11.43
CA SER A 149 -9.17 12.60 10.34
C SER A 149 -8.41 11.30 10.06
N LEU A 150 -7.80 11.21 8.87
CA LEU A 150 -6.97 10.07 8.51
C LEU A 150 -5.77 9.91 9.47
N ASP A 151 -5.23 11.02 9.94
CA ASP A 151 -4.15 11.04 10.92
C ASP A 151 -4.58 10.51 12.30
N GLN A 152 -5.78 10.88 12.75
CA GLN A 152 -6.37 10.31 13.97
C GLN A 152 -6.59 8.79 13.82
N LEU A 153 -7.09 8.33 12.67
CA LEU A 153 -7.23 6.90 12.39
C LEU A 153 -5.88 6.17 12.45
N ALA A 154 -4.82 6.80 11.95
CA ALA A 154 -3.48 6.22 12.02
C ALA A 154 -2.97 6.07 13.47
N HIS A 155 -3.23 7.06 14.33
CA HIS A 155 -2.89 6.99 15.74
C HIS A 155 -3.70 5.92 16.50
N GLU A 156 -5.00 5.80 16.21
CA GLU A 156 -5.82 4.73 16.77
C GLU A 156 -5.30 3.34 16.36
N ALA A 157 -4.94 3.18 15.07
CA ALA A 157 -4.36 1.94 14.59
C ALA A 157 -3.01 1.63 15.27
N LEU A 158 -2.16 2.65 15.50
CA LEU A 158 -0.91 2.49 16.23
C LEU A 158 -1.15 1.98 17.66
N SER A 159 -2.13 2.53 18.37
CA SER A 159 -2.45 2.17 19.76
C SER A 159 -2.91 0.71 19.91
N LEU A 160 -3.42 0.09 18.84
CA LEU A 160 -3.77 -1.33 18.82
C LEU A 160 -2.55 -2.24 18.73
N VAL A 161 -1.43 -1.74 18.21
CA VAL A 161 -0.20 -2.50 17.98
C VAL A 161 0.83 -2.23 19.08
N ILE A 162 1.05 -0.97 19.40
CA ILE A 162 2.03 -0.51 20.37
C ILE A 162 1.29 -0.04 21.61
N LYS A 163 1.57 -0.71 22.74
CA LYS A 163 1.08 -0.23 24.03
C LYS A 163 1.93 0.96 24.49
N ASP A 164 1.27 2.02 24.91
CA ASP A 164 1.94 3.09 25.65
C ASP A 164 2.57 2.50 26.91
N SER A 165 3.84 2.84 27.12
CA SER A 165 4.66 2.37 28.25
C SER A 165 4.29 3.11 29.52
#